data_ee3cf9fcb5fdefbfc128322df66f38c5
#
_entry.id   ee3cf9fcb5fdefbfc128322df66f38c5
#
_cell.length_a   1.000
_cell.length_b   1.000
_cell.length_c   1.000
_cell.angle_alpha   90.00
_cell.angle_beta   90.00
_cell.angle_gamma   90.00
#
_symmetry.space_group_name_H-M   'P 1'
#
loop_
_entity.id
_entity.type
_entity.pdbx_description
1 polymer ?
#
loop_
_entity_poly.entity_id
_entity_poly.type
_entity_poly.pdbx_seq_one_letter_code
_entity_poly.pdbx_strand_id
1 'polypeptide(L)'
;EKIMKGIPQVAVFDTAFHQTIPQEAYMYALPYRYYKEYGIRRYGFHGTSHRYIALRTEDFLAKKYPGKYDPAKLRVVTCHLGNGSSLSAIVGGKCVDTTMGLTPLEGIMMGTRSGSIDPAIIPFIMEKEGLTAQEVDTLLNKKSGMLGLTEDDENNEATSDNRTIENRAKNGDRRAMLVEAMFCH
;
A
#
# COMPACT_ATOMS: atom_id res chain seq x y z
N GLU A 1 18.31 -2.16 24.33
CA GLU A 1 19.42 -1.54 25.12
C GLU A 1 20.09 -2.50 26.09
N LYS A 2 19.32 -3.35 26.82
CA LYS A 2 19.91 -4.29 27.80
C LYS A 2 20.81 -5.36 27.16
N ILE A 3 20.50 -5.78 25.91
CA ILE A 3 21.23 -6.86 25.20
C ILE A 3 22.38 -6.29 24.38
N MET A 4 22.25 -5.06 23.85
CA MET A 4 23.23 -4.43 22.96
C MET A 4 23.77 -3.14 23.58
N LYS A 5 24.42 -3.26 24.73
CA LYS A 5 25.02 -2.13 25.46
C LYS A 5 26.12 -1.46 24.62
N GLY A 6 26.09 -0.12 24.52
CA GLY A 6 27.12 0.67 23.85
C GLY A 6 27.02 0.69 22.32
N ILE A 7 26.02 0.01 21.73
CA ILE A 7 25.79 0.08 20.27
C ILE A 7 24.72 1.14 20.03
N PRO A 8 24.98 2.15 19.15
CA PRO A 8 23.97 3.15 18.76
C PRO A 8 22.72 2.46 18.18
N GLN A 9 21.55 2.87 18.64
CA GLN A 9 20.27 2.38 18.15
C GLN A 9 19.56 3.50 17.42
N VAL A 10 19.20 3.26 16.16
CA VAL A 10 18.54 4.23 15.28
C VAL A 10 17.18 3.69 14.88
N ALA A 11 16.12 4.45 15.16
CA ALA A 11 14.78 4.15 14.66
C ALA A 11 14.61 4.75 13.26
N VAL A 12 14.16 3.94 12.31
CA VAL A 12 13.77 4.38 10.97
C VAL A 12 12.25 4.21 10.85
N PHE A 13 11.54 5.34 10.72
CA PHE A 13 10.09 5.33 10.62
C PHE A 13 9.64 5.18 9.17
N ASP A 14 8.81 4.19 8.91
CA ASP A 14 8.30 3.87 7.57
C ASP A 14 7.41 4.98 6.98
N THR A 15 6.86 5.83 7.85
CA THR A 15 6.03 6.98 7.49
C THR A 15 6.83 8.27 7.26
N ALA A 16 8.13 8.32 7.57
CA ALA A 16 8.90 9.56 7.59
C ALA A 16 8.99 10.26 6.22
N PHE A 17 9.12 9.50 5.14
CA PHE A 17 9.18 10.06 3.78
C PHE A 17 7.90 10.77 3.36
N HIS A 18 6.77 10.36 3.91
CA HIS A 18 5.43 10.88 3.61
C HIS A 18 5.05 12.15 4.41
N GLN A 19 5.94 12.66 5.28
CA GLN A 19 5.69 13.87 6.05
C GLN A 19 5.62 15.16 5.20
N THR A 20 6.02 15.08 3.95
CA THR A 20 5.93 16.18 3.00
C THR A 20 4.62 16.26 2.23
N ILE A 21 3.71 15.29 2.43
CA ILE A 21 2.37 15.29 1.83
C ILE A 21 1.60 16.51 2.34
N PRO A 22 1.03 17.35 1.46
CA PRO A 22 0.31 18.56 1.85
C PRO A 22 -1.05 18.23 2.49
N GLN A 23 -1.60 19.19 3.23
CA GLN A 23 -2.79 18.98 4.05
C GLN A 23 -4.00 18.48 3.25
N GLU A 24 -4.22 19.04 2.08
CA GLU A 24 -5.33 18.65 1.19
C GLU A 24 -5.23 17.20 0.69
N ALA A 25 -4.03 16.59 0.70
CA ALA A 25 -3.81 15.21 0.29
C ALA A 25 -3.78 14.22 1.46
N TYR A 26 -3.41 14.68 2.67
CA TYR A 26 -3.41 13.78 3.83
C TYR A 26 -4.70 13.78 4.65
N MET A 27 -5.56 14.78 4.49
CA MET A 27 -6.83 14.86 5.25
C MET A 27 -7.87 13.92 4.69
N TYR A 28 -8.58 13.23 5.58
CA TYR A 28 -9.82 12.56 5.24
C TYR A 28 -11.01 13.52 5.36
N ALA A 29 -12.01 13.37 4.51
CA ALA A 29 -13.26 14.14 4.56
C ALA A 29 -14.16 13.67 5.72
N LEU A 30 -13.63 13.73 6.93
CA LEU A 30 -14.28 13.41 8.19
C LEU A 30 -14.40 14.66 9.05
N PRO A 31 -15.26 14.70 10.10
CA PRO A 31 -15.29 15.81 11.03
C PRO A 31 -13.89 16.15 11.54
N TYR A 32 -13.49 17.42 11.42
CA TYR A 32 -12.12 17.89 11.67
C TYR A 32 -11.58 17.53 13.07
N ARG A 33 -12.49 17.37 14.05
CA ARG A 33 -12.12 16.93 15.41
C ARG A 33 -11.35 15.60 15.43
N TYR A 34 -11.64 14.67 14.54
CA TYR A 34 -10.96 13.38 14.49
C TYR A 34 -9.47 13.52 14.12
N TYR A 35 -9.16 14.46 13.24
CA TYR A 35 -7.78 14.82 12.98
C TYR A 35 -7.13 15.49 14.21
N LYS A 36 -7.82 16.47 14.81
CA LYS A 36 -7.28 17.28 15.90
C LYS A 36 -7.06 16.47 17.19
N GLU A 37 -8.00 15.59 17.52
CA GLU A 37 -8.01 14.87 18.80
C GLU A 37 -7.28 13.52 18.70
N TYR A 38 -7.40 12.83 17.57
CA TYR A 38 -6.90 11.47 17.40
C TYR A 38 -5.82 11.35 16.33
N GLY A 39 -5.48 12.42 15.64
CA GLY A 39 -4.47 12.38 14.57
C GLY A 39 -4.88 11.56 13.35
N ILE A 40 -6.20 11.42 13.10
CA ILE A 40 -6.69 10.64 11.94
C ILE A 40 -6.38 11.40 10.66
N ARG A 41 -5.40 10.88 9.93
CA ARG A 41 -4.94 11.36 8.63
C ARG A 41 -4.26 10.24 7.84
N ARG A 42 -3.97 10.49 6.57
CA ARG A 42 -3.07 9.64 5.76
C ARG A 42 -1.64 9.82 6.24
N TYR A 43 -0.99 8.73 6.62
CA TYR A 43 0.44 8.68 6.99
C TYR A 43 1.30 8.10 5.87
N GLY A 44 0.80 7.09 5.17
CA GLY A 44 1.55 6.35 4.17
C GLY A 44 2.61 5.42 4.78
N PHE A 45 3.04 4.44 4.00
CA PHE A 45 4.00 3.41 4.44
C PHE A 45 4.97 3.08 3.30
N HIS A 46 5.91 2.16 3.55
CA HIS A 46 7.00 1.83 2.64
C HIS A 46 7.91 3.04 2.32
N GLY A 47 7.95 4.03 3.22
CA GLY A 47 8.62 5.30 2.98
C GLY A 47 10.10 5.18 2.68
N THR A 48 10.81 4.27 3.34
CA THR A 48 12.23 3.99 3.06
C THR A 48 12.43 3.47 1.63
N SER A 49 11.55 2.58 1.16
CA SER A 49 11.57 2.05 -0.21
C SER A 49 11.29 3.15 -1.23
N HIS A 50 10.21 3.91 -1.06
CA HIS A 50 9.84 4.99 -1.97
C HIS A 50 10.93 6.06 -2.06
N ARG A 51 11.50 6.46 -0.92
CA ARG A 51 12.62 7.41 -0.88
C ARG A 51 13.84 6.89 -1.62
N TYR A 52 14.22 5.64 -1.39
CA TYR A 52 15.37 5.03 -2.06
C TYR A 52 15.18 5.00 -3.58
N ILE A 53 14.05 4.52 -4.05
CA ILE A 53 13.76 4.45 -5.49
C ILE A 53 13.71 5.84 -6.12
N ALA A 54 13.12 6.83 -5.46
CA ALA A 54 13.11 8.22 -5.94
C ALA A 54 14.53 8.76 -6.17
N LEU A 55 15.41 8.61 -5.16
CA LEU A 55 16.81 9.04 -5.26
C LEU A 55 17.57 8.29 -6.37
N ARG A 56 17.36 6.97 -6.49
CA ARG A 56 18.00 6.17 -7.54
C ARG A 56 17.50 6.54 -8.93
N THR A 57 16.23 6.92 -9.06
CA THR A 57 15.66 7.40 -10.33
C THR A 57 16.29 8.73 -10.74
N GLU A 58 16.43 9.65 -9.80
CA GLU A 58 17.11 10.93 -10.04
C GLU A 58 18.55 10.72 -10.51
N ASP A 59 19.34 9.93 -9.79
CA ASP A 59 20.72 9.56 -10.14
C ASP A 59 20.81 8.92 -11.55
N PHE A 60 19.88 8.00 -11.85
CA PHE A 60 19.84 7.32 -13.14
C PHE A 60 19.57 8.31 -14.28
N LEU A 61 18.58 9.18 -14.11
CA LEU A 61 18.21 10.17 -15.12
C LEU A 61 19.31 11.20 -15.34
N ALA A 62 19.96 11.66 -14.26
CA ALA A 62 21.10 12.58 -14.34
C ALA A 62 22.27 12.00 -15.14
N LYS A 63 22.56 10.71 -14.96
CA LYS A 63 23.62 9.99 -15.69
C LYS A 63 23.25 9.70 -17.14
N LYS A 64 22.04 9.22 -17.38
CA LYS A 64 21.59 8.78 -18.71
C LYS A 64 21.22 9.95 -19.62
N TYR A 65 20.74 11.06 -19.05
CA TYR A 65 20.25 12.23 -19.77
C TYR A 65 20.78 13.52 -19.13
N PRO A 66 22.10 13.80 -19.17
CA PRO A 66 22.70 14.96 -18.51
C PRO A 66 22.03 16.27 -18.93
N GLY A 67 21.60 17.06 -17.95
CA GLY A 67 21.00 18.38 -18.17
C GLY A 67 19.59 18.39 -18.78
N LYS A 68 18.98 17.21 -19.08
CA LYS A 68 17.65 17.13 -19.68
C LYS A 68 16.53 17.36 -18.71
N TYR A 69 16.70 16.99 -17.45
CA TYR A 69 15.69 17.07 -16.40
C TYR A 69 16.17 17.97 -15.27
N ASP A 70 15.27 18.82 -14.78
CA ASP A 70 15.48 19.60 -13.55
C ASP A 70 15.05 18.74 -12.35
N PRO A 71 15.97 18.34 -11.45
CA PRO A 71 15.60 17.53 -10.29
C PRO A 71 14.48 18.12 -9.43
N ALA A 72 14.44 19.45 -9.29
CA ALA A 72 13.43 20.14 -8.49
C ALA A 72 12.01 20.06 -9.09
N LYS A 73 11.90 19.77 -10.37
CA LYS A 73 10.63 19.65 -11.11
C LYS A 73 10.31 18.22 -11.54
N LEU A 74 11.21 17.29 -11.25
CA LEU A 74 11.02 15.89 -11.62
C LEU A 74 9.79 15.32 -10.93
N ARG A 75 8.90 14.72 -11.72
CA ARG A 75 7.70 14.03 -11.25
C ARG A 75 7.90 12.54 -11.45
N VAL A 76 7.77 11.78 -10.36
CA VAL A 76 7.97 10.33 -10.36
C VAL A 76 6.82 9.68 -9.62
N VAL A 77 6.34 8.56 -10.14
CA VAL A 77 5.51 7.61 -9.38
C VAL A 77 6.38 6.40 -9.09
N THR A 78 6.48 6.06 -7.82
CA THR A 78 7.19 4.86 -7.38
C THR A 78 6.18 3.80 -6.96
N CYS A 79 6.41 2.54 -7.35
CA CYS A 79 5.58 1.41 -7.02
C CYS A 79 6.38 0.45 -6.14
N HIS A 80 5.91 0.22 -4.92
CA HIS A 80 6.39 -0.85 -4.04
C HIS A 80 5.38 -2.00 -4.14
N LEU A 81 5.74 -3.06 -4.85
CA LEU A 81 4.84 -4.18 -5.19
C LEU A 81 5.35 -5.46 -4.50
N GLY A 82 5.14 -5.55 -3.19
CA GLY A 82 5.39 -6.74 -2.37
C GLY A 82 4.09 -7.40 -1.92
N ASN A 83 4.13 -8.21 -0.86
CA ASN A 83 2.90 -8.71 -0.22
C ASN A 83 2.05 -7.55 0.35
N GLY A 84 2.69 -6.51 0.90
CA GLY A 84 2.12 -5.18 1.02
C GLY A 84 2.52 -4.35 -0.20
N SER A 85 1.59 -3.60 -0.78
CA SER A 85 1.82 -2.82 -1.98
C SER A 85 1.34 -1.38 -1.82
N SER A 86 2.10 -0.43 -2.36
CA SER A 86 1.72 0.98 -2.39
C SER A 86 2.37 1.72 -3.55
N LEU A 87 1.72 2.82 -3.95
CA LEU A 87 2.27 3.77 -4.90
C LEU A 87 2.47 5.10 -4.19
N SER A 88 3.50 5.86 -4.61
CA SER A 88 3.73 7.22 -4.11
C SER A 88 4.02 8.16 -5.25
N ALA A 89 3.35 9.31 -5.24
CA ALA A 89 3.62 10.41 -6.14
C ALA A 89 4.68 11.33 -5.52
N ILE A 90 5.70 11.65 -6.30
CA ILE A 90 6.89 12.37 -5.83
C ILE A 90 7.18 13.51 -6.79
N VAL A 91 7.39 14.70 -6.25
CA VAL A 91 7.76 15.90 -7.00
C VAL A 91 9.02 16.52 -6.37
N GLY A 92 10.08 16.68 -7.15
CA GLY A 92 11.33 17.25 -6.66
C GLY A 92 11.88 16.52 -5.42
N GLY A 93 11.82 15.18 -5.41
CA GLY A 93 12.27 14.34 -4.31
C GLY A 93 11.38 14.32 -3.07
N LYS A 94 10.23 15.03 -3.07
CA LYS A 94 9.28 15.08 -1.96
C LYS A 94 8.02 14.29 -2.29
N CYS A 95 7.56 13.46 -1.38
CA CYS A 95 6.28 12.78 -1.51
C CYS A 95 5.13 13.80 -1.41
N VAL A 96 4.24 13.77 -2.39
CA VAL A 96 3.07 14.67 -2.46
C VAL A 96 1.75 13.91 -2.29
N ASP A 97 1.75 12.59 -2.53
CA ASP A 97 0.61 11.72 -2.27
C ASP A 97 1.07 10.26 -2.21
N THR A 98 0.26 9.38 -1.59
CA THR A 98 0.50 7.94 -1.52
C THR A 98 -0.80 7.18 -1.36
N THR A 99 -0.81 5.91 -1.72
CA THR A 99 -2.04 5.08 -1.70
C THR A 99 -2.39 4.52 -0.33
N MET A 100 -1.41 4.20 0.53
CA MET A 100 -1.68 3.76 1.90
C MET A 100 -2.10 4.93 2.78
N GLY A 101 -3.01 4.68 3.74
CA GLY A 101 -3.69 5.70 4.50
C GLY A 101 -3.23 5.84 5.95
N LEU A 102 -4.21 5.89 6.87
CA LEU A 102 -3.99 5.84 8.32
C LEU A 102 -3.26 4.56 8.71
N THR A 103 -3.58 3.46 8.04
CA THR A 103 -2.96 2.15 8.20
C THR A 103 -2.45 1.64 6.86
N PRO A 104 -1.63 0.58 6.81
CA PRO A 104 -1.18 -0.03 5.56
C PRO A 104 -2.25 -0.91 4.88
N LEU A 105 -3.53 -0.71 5.18
CA LEU A 105 -4.66 -1.43 4.57
C LEU A 105 -5.21 -0.70 3.33
N GLU A 106 -5.38 0.62 3.41
CA GLU A 106 -5.92 1.45 2.33
C GLU A 106 -5.01 1.43 1.09
N GLY A 107 -5.58 1.61 -0.08
CA GLY A 107 -4.88 1.75 -1.35
C GLY A 107 -5.19 0.64 -2.33
N ILE A 108 -4.20 0.21 -3.09
CA ILE A 108 -4.35 -0.85 -4.09
C ILE A 108 -4.54 -2.22 -3.43
N MET A 109 -5.14 -3.15 -4.15
CA MET A 109 -5.23 -4.56 -3.74
C MET A 109 -3.83 -5.12 -3.49
N MET A 110 -3.68 -5.96 -2.45
CA MET A 110 -2.40 -6.53 -2.04
C MET A 110 -2.50 -8.06 -1.94
N GLY A 111 -1.42 -8.72 -1.54
CA GLY A 111 -1.43 -10.18 -1.41
C GLY A 111 -2.53 -10.72 -0.50
N THR A 112 -2.66 -10.15 0.72
CA THR A 112 -3.66 -10.59 1.71
C THR A 112 -4.59 -9.48 2.19
N ARG A 113 -4.36 -8.22 1.79
CA ARG A 113 -5.13 -7.05 2.19
C ARG A 113 -6.05 -6.61 1.07
N SER A 114 -7.26 -6.22 1.42
CA SER A 114 -8.28 -5.79 0.45
C SER A 114 -7.85 -4.57 -0.38
N GLY A 115 -7.06 -3.67 0.18
CA GLY A 115 -6.96 -2.31 -0.33
C GLY A 115 -8.23 -1.52 -0.01
N SER A 116 -8.46 -0.44 -0.75
CA SER A 116 -9.62 0.42 -0.59
C SER A 116 -10.93 -0.30 -0.94
N ILE A 117 -11.90 -0.20 -0.05
CA ILE A 117 -13.27 -0.69 -0.23
C ILE A 117 -14.26 0.41 0.17
N ASP A 118 -15.52 0.26 -0.22
CA ASP A 118 -16.58 1.10 0.34
C ASP A 118 -16.71 0.83 1.85
N PRO A 119 -16.60 1.85 2.71
CA PRO A 119 -16.72 1.68 4.18
C PRO A 119 -18.01 1.02 4.63
N ALA A 120 -19.11 1.12 3.87
CA ALA A 120 -20.39 0.49 4.18
C ALA A 120 -20.35 -1.06 4.08
N ILE A 121 -19.35 -1.61 3.41
CA ILE A 121 -19.13 -3.07 3.36
C ILE A 121 -18.81 -3.62 4.75
N ILE A 122 -18.11 -2.85 5.60
CA ILE A 122 -17.72 -3.28 6.94
C ILE A 122 -18.95 -3.64 7.81
N PRO A 123 -19.87 -2.71 8.11
CA PRO A 123 -21.04 -3.03 8.89
C PRO A 123 -21.96 -4.05 8.21
N PHE A 124 -21.99 -4.08 6.87
CA PHE A 124 -22.77 -5.07 6.14
C PHE A 124 -22.27 -6.51 6.40
N ILE A 125 -20.97 -6.76 6.33
CA ILE A 125 -20.38 -8.07 6.62
C ILE A 125 -20.57 -8.42 8.11
N MET A 126 -20.38 -7.46 9.01
CA MET A 126 -20.62 -7.66 10.45
C MET A 126 -22.03 -8.17 10.72
N GLU A 127 -23.03 -7.55 10.08
CA GLU A 127 -24.44 -7.95 10.25
C GLU A 127 -24.74 -9.33 9.62
N LYS A 128 -24.23 -9.58 8.40
CA LYS A 128 -24.54 -10.81 7.66
C LYS A 128 -23.88 -12.06 8.25
N GLU A 129 -22.66 -11.92 8.74
CA GLU A 129 -21.86 -13.05 9.22
C GLU A 129 -21.73 -13.09 10.74
N GLY A 130 -22.28 -12.08 11.45
CA GLY A 130 -22.19 -11.99 12.90
C GLY A 130 -20.79 -11.70 13.42
N LEU A 131 -19.92 -11.07 12.59
CA LEU A 131 -18.54 -10.80 12.92
C LEU A 131 -18.38 -9.54 13.78
N THR A 132 -17.43 -9.57 14.68
CA THR A 132 -16.97 -8.40 15.44
C THR A 132 -16.10 -7.49 14.55
N ALA A 133 -15.93 -6.23 14.96
CA ALA A 133 -15.03 -5.30 14.26
C ALA A 133 -13.59 -5.83 14.15
N GLN A 134 -13.08 -6.55 15.16
CA GLN A 134 -11.75 -7.15 15.15
C GLN A 134 -11.64 -8.32 14.15
N GLU A 135 -12.70 -9.10 13.99
CA GLU A 135 -12.74 -10.18 13.02
C GLU A 135 -12.78 -9.64 11.58
N VAL A 136 -13.57 -8.57 11.34
CA VAL A 136 -13.57 -7.89 10.05
C VAL A 136 -12.22 -7.23 9.75
N ASP A 137 -11.57 -6.59 10.74
CA ASP A 137 -10.20 -6.09 10.56
C ASP A 137 -9.23 -7.21 10.16
N THR A 138 -9.35 -8.38 10.80
CA THR A 138 -8.56 -9.56 10.45
C THR A 138 -8.88 -10.08 9.04
N LEU A 139 -10.15 -10.11 8.66
CA LEU A 139 -10.60 -10.48 7.32
C LEU A 139 -9.95 -9.58 6.26
N LEU A 140 -10.06 -8.26 6.43
CA LEU A 140 -9.55 -7.28 5.47
C LEU A 140 -8.02 -7.26 5.37
N ASN A 141 -7.31 -7.53 6.47
CA ASN A 141 -5.84 -7.50 6.51
C ASN A 141 -5.17 -8.82 6.13
N LYS A 142 -5.81 -9.99 6.37
CA LYS A 142 -5.14 -11.30 6.30
C LYS A 142 -5.83 -12.32 5.41
N LYS A 143 -7.09 -12.10 5.03
CA LYS A 143 -7.90 -13.08 4.30
C LYS A 143 -8.55 -12.50 3.04
N SER A 144 -8.12 -11.33 2.61
CA SER A 144 -8.63 -10.60 1.43
C SER A 144 -7.55 -10.48 0.35
N GLY A 145 -7.67 -9.51 -0.53
CA GLY A 145 -6.73 -9.26 -1.60
C GLY A 145 -6.63 -10.43 -2.58
N MET A 146 -5.44 -10.66 -3.13
CA MET A 146 -5.19 -11.76 -4.06
C MET A 146 -5.54 -13.11 -3.43
N LEU A 147 -5.17 -13.31 -2.15
CA LEU A 147 -5.48 -14.53 -1.42
C LEU A 147 -6.98 -14.82 -1.40
N GLY A 148 -7.79 -13.86 -0.94
CA GLY A 148 -9.24 -14.06 -0.84
C GLY A 148 -9.95 -14.22 -2.19
N LEU A 149 -9.45 -13.56 -3.23
CA LEU A 149 -10.01 -13.67 -4.58
C LEU A 149 -9.65 -14.97 -5.29
N THR A 150 -8.51 -15.58 -4.94
CA THR A 150 -8.08 -16.88 -5.52
C THR A 150 -8.60 -18.08 -4.77
N GLU A 151 -9.25 -17.88 -3.61
CA GLU A 151 -9.91 -18.96 -2.88
C GLU A 151 -11.02 -19.56 -3.74
N ASP A 152 -10.97 -20.88 -3.99
CA ASP A 152 -11.93 -21.60 -4.80
C ASP A 152 -12.46 -22.80 -4.02
N ASP A 153 -13.78 -22.95 -4.03
CA ASP A 153 -14.48 -23.99 -3.26
C ASP A 153 -14.23 -25.41 -3.79
N GLU A 154 -13.69 -25.57 -5.01
CA GLU A 154 -13.69 -26.87 -5.68
C GLU A 154 -12.31 -27.49 -5.96
N ASN A 155 -11.24 -26.73 -6.28
CA ASN A 155 -10.00 -27.39 -6.73
C ASN A 155 -8.68 -26.62 -6.55
N ASN A 156 -8.67 -25.38 -6.05
CA ASN A 156 -7.43 -24.59 -5.98
C ASN A 156 -7.24 -23.99 -4.59
N GLU A 157 -6.06 -24.18 -4.03
CA GLU A 157 -5.67 -23.51 -2.78
C GLU A 157 -5.58 -21.99 -3.00
N ALA A 158 -6.10 -21.23 -2.04
CA ALA A 158 -5.95 -19.79 -1.99
C ALA A 158 -4.48 -19.40 -2.02
N THR A 159 -4.10 -18.41 -2.84
CA THR A 159 -2.71 -17.97 -2.97
C THR A 159 -2.58 -16.47 -3.13
N SER A 160 -1.51 -15.92 -2.55
CA SER A 160 -1.06 -14.56 -2.79
C SER A 160 0.26 -14.49 -3.58
N ASP A 161 0.79 -15.62 -4.03
CA ASP A 161 2.00 -15.67 -4.85
C ASP A 161 1.67 -15.31 -6.32
N ASN A 162 2.18 -14.18 -6.76
CA ASN A 162 1.94 -13.65 -8.10
C ASN A 162 2.34 -14.61 -9.22
N ARG A 163 3.42 -15.40 -9.03
CA ARG A 163 3.89 -16.37 -10.03
C ARG A 163 2.90 -17.53 -10.16
N THR A 164 2.35 -17.98 -9.05
CA THR A 164 1.31 -19.01 -9.03
C THR A 164 0.04 -18.49 -9.69
N ILE A 165 -0.38 -17.25 -9.38
CA ILE A 165 -1.56 -16.61 -9.98
C ILE A 165 -1.37 -16.49 -11.49
N GLU A 166 -0.23 -15.99 -11.96
CA GLU A 166 0.10 -15.87 -13.39
C GLU A 166 0.05 -17.23 -14.11
N ASN A 167 0.61 -18.28 -13.51
CA ASN A 167 0.53 -19.63 -14.08
C ASN A 167 -0.90 -20.16 -14.14
N ARG A 168 -1.69 -19.97 -13.10
CA ARG A 168 -3.11 -20.36 -13.05
C ARG A 168 -3.92 -19.63 -14.11
N ALA A 169 -3.72 -18.32 -14.26
CA ALA A 169 -4.39 -17.50 -15.26
C ALA A 169 -4.06 -17.97 -16.69
N LYS A 170 -2.79 -18.25 -17.01
CA LYS A 170 -2.36 -18.83 -18.30
C LYS A 170 -3.00 -20.19 -18.60
N ASN A 171 -3.35 -20.95 -17.57
CA ASN A 171 -4.02 -22.25 -17.69
C ASN A 171 -5.57 -22.14 -17.64
N GLY A 172 -6.12 -20.93 -17.72
CA GLY A 172 -7.55 -20.70 -17.85
C GLY A 172 -8.33 -20.61 -16.52
N ASP A 173 -7.63 -20.48 -15.40
CA ASP A 173 -8.28 -20.24 -14.09
C ASP A 173 -8.91 -18.84 -14.06
N ARG A 174 -10.24 -18.79 -14.00
CA ARG A 174 -11.02 -17.55 -14.07
C ARG A 174 -10.76 -16.60 -12.91
N ARG A 175 -10.53 -17.10 -11.69
CA ARG A 175 -10.24 -16.27 -10.51
C ARG A 175 -8.86 -15.67 -10.60
N ALA A 176 -7.87 -16.44 -11.03
CA ALA A 176 -6.53 -15.94 -11.27
C ALA A 176 -6.51 -14.87 -12.38
N MET A 177 -7.24 -15.08 -13.48
CA MET A 177 -7.42 -14.08 -14.53
C MET A 177 -8.08 -12.79 -14.03
N LEU A 178 -9.09 -12.92 -13.15
CA LEU A 178 -9.73 -11.76 -12.51
C LEU A 178 -8.74 -10.99 -11.64
N VAL A 179 -7.94 -11.68 -10.82
CA VAL A 179 -6.93 -11.06 -9.95
C VAL A 179 -5.89 -10.29 -10.77
N GLU A 180 -5.38 -10.87 -11.86
CA GLU A 180 -4.46 -10.18 -12.76
C GLU A 180 -5.10 -8.93 -13.37
N ALA A 181 -6.33 -9.05 -13.87
CA ALA A 181 -7.04 -7.91 -14.45
C ALA A 181 -7.26 -6.79 -13.41
N MET A 182 -7.66 -7.12 -12.18
CA MET A 182 -7.85 -6.16 -11.10
C MET A 182 -6.53 -5.50 -10.66
N PHE A 183 -5.42 -6.27 -10.65
CA PHE A 183 -4.12 -5.73 -10.25
C PHE A 183 -3.53 -4.80 -11.31
N CYS A 184 -3.86 -5.00 -12.58
CA CYS A 184 -3.42 -4.14 -13.68
C CYS A 184 -4.34 -2.94 -13.94
N HIS A 185 -5.57 -2.92 -13.37
CA HIS A 185 -6.53 -1.82 -13.50
C HIS A 185 -6.13 -0.61 -12.65
#